data_6a1dfca4cdddad291f2772cc0b2d6c79
#
_entry.id   6a1dfca4cdddad291f2772cc0b2d6c79
#
_cell.length_a   1.000
_cell.length_b   1.000
_cell.length_c   1.000
_cell.angle_alpha   90.00
_cell.angle_beta   90.00
_cell.angle_gamma   90.00
#
_symmetry.space_group_name_H-M   'P 1'
#
loop_
_entity.id
_entity.type
_entity.pdbx_description
1 polymer ?
#
loop_
_entity_poly.entity_id
_entity_poly.type
_entity_poly.pdbx_seq_one_letter_code
_entity_poly.pdbx_strand_id
1 'polypeptide(L)'
;LPFVALNNSQLDRIDDSNDRARFIIDLAIPWYINCYVSWMRYISDGGRCQIVRYEDLAGDTISTIGQIITAVDIEHSADEIQTAVRRAGSLPNKSRFNVGTVGRGRDYLNHHPHTEETLRRYISYYPDIDFSPIFDD
;
A
#
# COMPACT_ATOMS: atom_id res chain seq x y z
N LEU A 1 4.16 -14.01 17.73
CA LEU A 1 3.56 -12.69 17.99
C LEU A 1 2.10 -12.91 18.32
N PRO A 2 1.58 -12.41 19.46
CA PRO A 2 0.17 -12.51 19.74
C PRO A 2 -0.58 -11.69 18.69
N PHE A 3 -1.44 -12.35 17.92
CA PHE A 3 -2.41 -11.69 17.07
C PHE A 3 -3.39 -10.99 17.99
N VAL A 4 -3.31 -9.68 18.08
CA VAL A 4 -4.34 -8.89 18.78
C VAL A 4 -5.54 -8.84 17.83
N ALA A 5 -6.46 -9.77 18.01
CA ALA A 5 -7.74 -9.71 17.34
C ALA A 5 -8.57 -8.58 17.98
N LEU A 6 -8.50 -7.40 17.39
CA LEU A 6 -9.41 -6.30 17.76
C LEU A 6 -10.80 -6.63 17.24
N ASN A 7 -11.76 -6.70 18.13
CA ASN A 7 -13.16 -6.73 17.74
C ASN A 7 -13.73 -5.29 17.71
N ASN A 8 -14.81 -5.11 16.97
CA ASN A 8 -15.45 -3.80 16.83
C ASN A 8 -15.81 -3.16 18.19
N SER A 9 -16.15 -3.98 19.21
CA SER A 9 -16.51 -3.47 20.53
C SER A 9 -15.33 -2.83 21.29
N GLN A 10 -14.10 -3.13 20.93
CA GLN A 10 -12.91 -2.48 21.50
C GLN A 10 -12.65 -1.14 20.83
N LEU A 11 -12.84 -1.07 19.51
CA LEU A 11 -12.74 0.17 18.74
C LEU A 11 -13.87 1.14 19.11
N ASP A 12 -15.07 0.62 19.40
CA ASP A 12 -16.23 1.42 19.77
C ASP A 12 -16.09 2.10 21.16
N ARG A 13 -15.14 1.65 21.97
CA ARG A 13 -14.81 2.31 23.26
C ARG A 13 -13.93 3.56 23.12
N ILE A 14 -13.38 3.78 21.91
CA ILE A 14 -12.63 5.00 21.60
C ILE A 14 -13.64 5.99 21.02
N ASP A 15 -14.03 6.99 21.80
CA ASP A 15 -15.11 7.92 21.45
C ASP A 15 -14.71 8.87 20.31
N ASP A 16 -13.43 9.29 20.25
CA ASP A 16 -12.93 10.17 19.21
C ASP A 16 -12.49 9.39 17.96
N SER A 17 -12.95 9.85 16.79
CA SER A 17 -12.63 9.22 15.51
C SER A 17 -11.13 9.34 15.15
N ASN A 18 -10.46 10.42 15.59
CA ASN A 18 -9.03 10.61 15.33
C ASN A 18 -8.20 9.68 16.22
N ASP A 19 -8.58 9.52 17.49
CA ASP A 19 -7.93 8.57 18.39
C ASP A 19 -8.12 7.13 17.91
N ARG A 20 -9.30 6.82 17.37
CA ARG A 20 -9.57 5.52 16.74
C ARG A 20 -8.68 5.26 15.53
N ALA A 21 -8.57 6.25 14.64
CA ALA A 21 -7.69 6.18 13.47
C ALA A 21 -6.22 6.03 13.89
N ARG A 22 -5.77 6.84 14.85
CA ARG A 22 -4.42 6.78 15.41
C ARG A 22 -4.11 5.40 15.99
N PHE A 23 -5.00 4.83 16.78
CA PHE A 23 -4.81 3.51 17.36
C PHE A 23 -4.67 2.42 16.29
N ILE A 24 -5.49 2.46 15.24
CA ILE A 24 -5.39 1.53 14.11
C ILE A 24 -4.04 1.70 13.40
N ILE A 25 -3.61 2.93 13.17
CA ILE A 25 -2.34 3.24 12.51
C ILE A 25 -1.16 2.74 13.34
N ASP A 26 -1.14 3.00 14.64
CA ASP A 26 -0.07 2.58 15.55
C ASP A 26 0.07 1.04 15.60
N LEU A 27 -1.01 0.30 15.40
CA LEU A 27 -0.99 -1.15 15.30
C LEU A 27 -0.56 -1.65 13.91
N ALA A 28 -0.97 -0.98 12.85
CA ALA A 28 -0.78 -1.43 11.48
C ALA A 28 0.59 -1.02 10.93
N ILE A 29 1.11 0.17 11.27
CA ILE A 29 2.39 0.69 10.76
C ILE A 29 3.55 -0.31 10.93
N PRO A 30 3.80 -0.89 12.12
CA PRO A 30 4.91 -1.84 12.28
C PRO A 30 4.80 -3.05 11.36
N TRP A 31 3.58 -3.53 11.12
CA TRP A 31 3.35 -4.67 10.24
C TRP A 31 3.65 -4.31 8.77
N TYR A 32 3.17 -3.16 8.30
CA TYR A 32 3.43 -2.69 6.93
C TYR A 32 4.91 -2.41 6.68
N ILE A 33 5.60 -1.79 7.66
CA ILE A 33 7.05 -1.55 7.56
C ILE A 33 7.81 -2.87 7.49
N ASN A 34 7.50 -3.84 8.36
CA ASN A 34 8.14 -5.16 8.32
C ASN A 34 7.89 -5.88 6.99
N CYS A 35 6.68 -5.77 6.44
CA CYS A 35 6.34 -6.32 5.14
C CYS A 35 7.21 -5.68 4.04
N TYR A 36 7.29 -4.35 3.99
CA TYR A 36 8.12 -3.63 3.03
C TYR A 36 9.60 -4.00 3.16
N VAL A 37 10.15 -3.96 4.36
CA VAL A 37 11.55 -4.35 4.66
C VAL A 37 11.84 -5.77 4.16
N SER A 38 10.93 -6.71 4.41
CA SER A 38 11.10 -8.10 3.98
C SER A 38 11.19 -8.21 2.45
N TRP A 39 10.35 -7.47 1.72
CA TRP A 39 10.39 -7.44 0.26
C TRP A 39 11.64 -6.75 -0.27
N MET A 40 12.07 -5.63 0.33
CA MET A 40 13.28 -4.92 -0.09
C MET A 40 14.54 -5.78 0.11
N ARG A 41 14.62 -6.51 1.23
CA ARG A 41 15.71 -7.45 1.47
C ARG A 41 15.68 -8.62 0.49
N TYR A 42 14.52 -9.19 0.23
CA TYR A 42 14.37 -10.25 -0.78
C TYR A 42 14.86 -9.79 -2.16
N ILE A 43 14.55 -8.56 -2.58
CA ILE A 43 15.04 -7.97 -3.83
C ILE A 43 16.56 -7.77 -3.79
N SER A 44 17.08 -7.23 -2.68
CA SER A 44 18.53 -7.02 -2.49
C SER A 44 19.31 -8.33 -2.55
N ASP A 45 18.73 -9.43 -2.07
CA ASP A 45 19.31 -10.77 -2.13
C ASP A 45 19.17 -11.44 -3.51
N GLY A 46 18.73 -10.69 -4.54
CA GLY A 46 18.58 -11.18 -5.92
C GLY A 46 17.23 -11.86 -6.20
N GLY A 47 16.27 -11.74 -5.29
CA GLY A 47 14.91 -12.24 -5.49
C GLY A 47 14.18 -11.52 -6.64
N ARG A 48 13.45 -12.30 -7.45
CA ARG A 48 12.64 -11.74 -8.56
C ARG A 48 11.34 -11.18 -8.00
N CYS A 49 11.27 -9.87 -7.86
CA CYS A 49 10.08 -9.15 -7.41
C CYS A 49 10.04 -7.76 -8.05
N GLN A 50 8.85 -7.29 -8.37
CA GLN A 50 8.62 -5.92 -8.84
C GLN A 50 7.69 -5.21 -7.86
N ILE A 51 8.14 -4.07 -7.38
CA ILE A 51 7.28 -3.17 -6.60
C ILE A 51 6.54 -2.26 -7.57
N VAL A 52 5.23 -2.20 -7.42
CA VAL A 52 4.34 -1.36 -8.22
C VAL A 52 3.71 -0.35 -7.29
N ARG A 53 3.86 0.93 -7.61
CA ARG A 53 3.20 2.00 -6.86
C ARG A 53 1.72 2.07 -7.24
N TYR A 54 0.91 2.39 -6.25
CA TYR A 54 -0.52 2.61 -6.49
C TYR A 54 -0.76 3.80 -7.43
N GLU A 55 0.05 4.84 -7.32
CA GLU A 55 0.02 6.05 -8.15
C GLU A 55 0.22 5.72 -9.63
N ASP A 56 1.21 4.87 -9.94
CA ASP A 56 1.48 4.42 -11.30
C ASP A 56 0.30 3.61 -11.85
N LEU A 57 -0.21 2.68 -11.02
CA LEU A 57 -1.37 1.87 -11.40
C LEU A 57 -2.63 2.70 -11.60
N ALA A 58 -2.84 3.73 -10.80
CA ALA A 58 -4.00 4.63 -10.91
C ALA A 58 -3.86 5.63 -12.06
N GLY A 59 -2.64 6.10 -12.34
CA GLY A 59 -2.33 7.08 -13.39
C GLY A 59 -2.36 6.48 -14.80
N ASP A 60 -1.73 5.31 -14.97
CA ASP A 60 -1.72 4.56 -16.24
C ASP A 60 -1.86 3.06 -16.01
N THR A 61 -3.09 2.64 -15.73
CA THR A 61 -3.42 1.24 -15.42
C THR A 61 -2.98 0.28 -16.53
N ILE A 62 -3.16 0.65 -17.80
CA ILE A 62 -2.88 -0.25 -18.93
C ILE A 62 -1.39 -0.50 -19.06
N SER A 63 -0.58 0.56 -19.06
CA SER A 63 0.88 0.47 -19.15
C SER A 63 1.45 -0.28 -17.94
N THR A 64 1.00 0.06 -16.73
CA THR A 64 1.49 -0.56 -15.50
C THR A 64 1.18 -2.07 -15.47
N ILE A 65 -0.04 -2.48 -15.83
CA ILE A 65 -0.39 -3.91 -15.93
C ILE A 65 0.46 -4.59 -17.01
N GLY A 66 0.70 -3.93 -18.15
CA GLY A 66 1.57 -4.45 -19.19
C GLY A 66 2.98 -4.74 -18.68
N GLN A 67 3.57 -3.82 -17.93
CA GLN A 67 4.88 -4.01 -17.31
C GLN A 67 4.89 -5.19 -16.33
N ILE A 68 3.86 -5.32 -15.49
CA ILE A 68 3.74 -6.44 -14.54
C ILE A 68 3.70 -7.77 -15.27
N ILE A 69 2.87 -7.89 -16.32
CA ILE A 69 2.71 -9.12 -17.07
C ILE A 69 4.00 -9.48 -17.84
N THR A 70 4.66 -8.48 -18.42
CA THR A 70 5.96 -8.66 -19.07
C THR A 70 7.03 -9.15 -18.08
N ALA A 71 7.04 -8.62 -16.85
CA ALA A 71 8.02 -9.02 -15.84
C ALA A 71 7.91 -10.49 -15.40
N VAL A 72 6.77 -11.14 -15.66
CA VAL A 72 6.53 -12.57 -15.39
C VAL A 72 6.54 -13.42 -16.68
N ASP A 73 7.10 -12.89 -17.76
CA ASP A 73 7.29 -13.57 -19.05
C ASP A 73 5.97 -14.08 -19.68
N ILE A 74 4.86 -13.36 -19.49
CA ILE A 74 3.57 -13.68 -20.11
C ILE A 74 3.39 -12.83 -21.37
N GLU A 75 3.19 -13.48 -22.50
CA GLU A 75 2.84 -12.80 -23.76
C GLU A 75 1.45 -12.17 -23.66
N HIS A 76 1.33 -10.93 -24.10
CA HIS A 76 0.08 -10.17 -24.10
C HIS A 76 0.08 -9.09 -25.17
N SER A 77 -1.10 -8.65 -25.54
CA SER A 77 -1.32 -7.45 -26.36
C SER A 77 -1.95 -6.31 -25.53
N ALA A 78 -1.76 -5.08 -25.97
CA ALA A 78 -2.40 -3.93 -25.34
C ALA A 78 -3.94 -4.04 -25.35
N ASP A 79 -4.50 -4.62 -26.41
CA ASP A 79 -5.95 -4.81 -26.55
C ASP A 79 -6.52 -5.80 -25.52
N GLU A 80 -5.77 -6.86 -25.20
CA GLU A 80 -6.16 -7.83 -24.17
C GLU A 80 -6.18 -7.18 -22.80
N ILE A 81 -5.15 -6.39 -22.47
CA ILE A 81 -5.09 -5.65 -21.19
C ILE A 81 -6.26 -4.66 -21.12
N GLN A 82 -6.47 -3.85 -22.16
CA GLN A 82 -7.54 -2.88 -22.20
C GLN A 82 -8.92 -3.53 -22.02
N THR A 83 -9.12 -4.68 -22.65
CA THR A 83 -10.36 -5.45 -22.53
C THR A 83 -10.55 -5.98 -21.11
N ALA A 84 -9.49 -6.51 -20.49
CA ALA A 84 -9.53 -7.00 -19.11
C ALA A 84 -9.83 -5.88 -18.11
N VAL A 85 -9.17 -4.73 -18.24
CA VAL A 85 -9.40 -3.55 -17.39
C VAL A 85 -10.84 -3.04 -17.50
N ARG A 86 -11.36 -2.93 -18.75
CA ARG A 86 -12.75 -2.52 -18.99
C ARG A 86 -13.74 -3.51 -18.35
N ARG A 87 -13.48 -4.80 -18.50
CA ARG A 87 -14.33 -5.85 -17.91
C ARG A 87 -14.29 -5.80 -16.37
N ALA A 88 -13.13 -5.60 -15.76
CA ALA A 88 -13.00 -5.45 -14.32
C ALA A 88 -13.79 -4.23 -13.80
N GLY A 89 -13.70 -3.09 -14.49
CA GLY A 89 -14.46 -1.88 -14.15
C GLY A 89 -15.98 -2.02 -14.27
N SER A 90 -16.46 -2.97 -15.09
CA SER A 90 -17.91 -3.23 -15.22
C SER A 90 -18.50 -4.15 -14.15
N LEU A 91 -17.68 -4.65 -13.20
CA LEU A 91 -18.07 -5.58 -12.14
C LEU A 91 -18.00 -4.94 -10.74
N PRO A 92 -18.76 -3.90 -10.44
CA PRO A 92 -18.59 -3.05 -9.25
C PRO A 92 -18.72 -3.80 -7.93
N ASN A 93 -19.48 -4.88 -7.88
CA ASN A 93 -19.73 -5.63 -6.64
C ASN A 93 -18.75 -6.79 -6.38
N LYS A 94 -17.78 -7.02 -7.27
CA LYS A 94 -16.82 -8.13 -7.16
C LYS A 94 -15.40 -7.67 -6.89
N SER A 95 -15.10 -6.39 -7.00
CA SER A 95 -13.81 -5.81 -6.67
C SER A 95 -13.88 -5.14 -5.29
N ARG A 96 -12.86 -5.33 -4.46
CA ARG A 96 -12.66 -4.54 -3.23
C ARG A 96 -12.18 -3.13 -3.59
N PHE A 97 -12.85 -2.48 -4.55
CA PHE A 97 -12.48 -1.15 -4.99
C PHE A 97 -12.77 -0.16 -3.84
N ASN A 98 -11.74 0.40 -3.27
CA ASN A 98 -11.84 1.53 -2.36
C ASN A 98 -11.91 2.84 -3.18
N VAL A 99 -11.94 3.98 -2.56
CA VAL A 99 -12.21 5.30 -3.17
C VAL A 99 -11.28 5.67 -4.33
N GLY A 100 -10.17 4.95 -4.53
CA GLY A 100 -9.29 5.13 -5.69
C GLY A 100 -8.64 6.51 -5.82
N THR A 101 -8.51 7.24 -4.72
CA THR A 101 -7.95 8.60 -4.72
C THR A 101 -6.48 8.54 -4.38
N VAL A 102 -5.63 9.03 -5.31
CA VAL A 102 -4.19 9.22 -5.10
C VAL A 102 -3.95 10.35 -4.09
N GLY A 103 -2.88 10.26 -3.30
CA GLY A 103 -2.46 11.33 -2.38
C GLY A 103 -3.14 11.33 -1.01
N ARG A 104 -4.17 10.52 -0.77
CA ARG A 104 -4.88 10.49 0.53
C ARG A 104 -3.99 10.20 1.73
N GLY A 105 -2.98 9.36 1.55
CA GLY A 105 -2.02 9.06 2.61
C GLY A 105 -1.20 10.29 2.98
N ARG A 106 -0.73 11.02 2.00
CA ARG A 106 0.01 12.27 2.18
C ARG A 106 -0.85 13.34 2.84
N ASP A 107 -2.08 13.54 2.35
CA ASP A 107 -3.02 14.48 2.95
C ASP A 107 -3.30 14.14 4.42
N TYR A 108 -3.43 12.86 4.74
CA TYR A 108 -3.61 12.42 6.11
C TYR A 108 -2.39 12.76 6.97
N LEU A 109 -1.17 12.46 6.53
CA LEU A 109 0.07 12.75 7.26
C LEU A 109 0.25 14.26 7.49
N ASN A 110 -0.06 15.10 6.50
CA ASN A 110 0.01 16.56 6.61
C ASN A 110 -0.89 17.12 7.73
N HIS A 111 -2.02 16.46 7.99
CA HIS A 111 -2.95 16.85 9.05
C HIS A 111 -2.70 16.10 10.38
N HIS A 112 -1.81 15.11 10.38
CA HIS A 112 -1.53 14.26 11.56
C HIS A 112 -0.02 14.09 11.78
N PRO A 113 0.69 15.17 12.19
CA PRO A 113 2.17 15.15 12.28
C PRO A 113 2.70 14.08 13.24
N HIS A 114 1.94 13.75 14.28
CA HIS A 114 2.33 12.66 15.19
C HIS A 114 2.37 11.29 14.50
N THR A 115 1.50 11.05 13.54
CA THR A 115 1.53 9.81 12.73
C THR A 115 2.77 9.77 11.85
N GLU A 116 3.13 10.87 11.23
CA GLU A 116 4.35 10.98 10.44
C GLU A 116 5.60 10.77 11.31
N GLU A 117 5.67 11.38 12.48
CA GLU A 117 6.76 11.19 13.46
C GLU A 117 6.89 9.71 13.85
N THR A 118 5.76 9.05 14.15
CA THR A 118 5.74 7.63 14.48
C THR A 118 6.26 6.78 13.32
N LEU A 119 5.83 7.06 12.09
CA LEU A 119 6.30 6.38 10.89
C LEU A 119 7.82 6.57 10.72
N ARG A 120 8.31 7.82 10.80
CA ARG A 120 9.74 8.13 10.69
C ARG A 120 10.59 7.44 11.76
N ARG A 121 10.07 7.33 12.98
CA ARG A 121 10.72 6.58 14.06
C ARG A 121 10.84 5.09 13.74
N TYR A 122 9.79 4.47 13.22
CA TYR A 122 9.84 3.05 12.86
C TYR A 122 10.81 2.76 11.71
N ILE A 123 10.82 3.59 10.68
CA ILE A 123 11.76 3.40 9.55
C ILE A 123 13.21 3.61 9.96
N SER A 124 13.48 4.46 10.97
CA SER A 124 14.85 4.68 11.46
C SER A 124 15.53 3.43 12.05
N TYR A 125 14.75 2.39 12.36
CA TYR A 125 15.29 1.10 12.79
C TYR A 125 15.88 0.26 11.64
N TYR A 126 15.69 0.70 10.38
CA TYR A 126 16.12 -0.02 9.17
C TYR A 126 16.94 0.94 8.27
N PRO A 127 18.15 1.34 8.71
CA PRO A 127 18.97 2.31 7.97
C PRO A 127 19.51 1.76 6.65
N ASP A 128 19.45 0.45 6.45
CA ASP A 128 19.85 -0.28 5.25
C ASP A 128 18.76 -0.33 4.16
N ILE A 129 17.56 0.15 4.46
CA ILE A 129 16.41 0.08 3.55
C ILE A 129 16.06 1.48 3.02
N ASP A 130 15.90 1.58 1.71
CA ASP A 130 15.38 2.78 1.06
C ASP A 130 13.85 2.86 1.21
N PHE A 131 13.39 3.88 1.92
CA PHE A 131 11.97 4.18 2.11
C PHE A 131 11.50 5.38 1.27
N SER A 132 12.36 5.96 0.42
CA SER A 132 11.98 7.08 -0.44
C SER A 132 10.73 6.79 -1.28
N PRO A 133 10.52 5.58 -1.85
CA PRO A 133 9.31 5.28 -2.62
C PRO A 133 8.00 5.40 -1.83
N ILE A 134 8.05 5.45 -0.50
CA ILE A 134 6.86 5.63 0.35
C ILE A 134 6.57 7.13 0.57
N PHE A 135 7.58 8.00 0.52
CA PHE A 135 7.46 9.41 0.85
C PHE A 135 7.51 10.34 -0.36
N ASP A 136 8.13 9.90 -1.46
CA ASP A 136 8.28 10.70 -2.66
C ASP A 136 7.03 10.55 -3.55
N ASP A 137 6.57 11.70 -4.08
CA ASP A 137 5.47 11.75 -5.06
C ASP A 137 5.96 11.41 -6.47
#